data_54043f5ed81a9d3322e40edcd135addc
#
_entry.id   54043f5ed81a9d3322e40edcd135addc
#
_cell.length_a   1.000
_cell.length_b   1.000
_cell.length_c   1.000
_cell.angle_alpha   90.00
_cell.angle_beta   90.00
_cell.angle_gamma   90.00
#
_symmetry.space_group_name_H-M   'P 1'
#
loop_
_entity.id
_entity.type
_entity.pdbx_description
1 polymer ?
#
loop_
_entity_poly.entity_id
_entity_poly.type
_entity_poly.pdbx_seq_one_letter_code
_entity_poly.pdbx_strand_id
1 'polypeptide(L)'
;YRLTSQYAEPVEPDRSKPFSHNWTGMVLRAFAAHSTYRKSEAAKIAAKRLKSRFFQPDCYTSYQAASYWVRFQYPFWWNNLVAALDSISLIDPSMDEQMEKALGWLIDHQEEDGLWKATYVSGKEANNAKTRETSLWVSLAICRVLRRVSCRDPY
;
A
#
# COMPACT_ATOMS: atom_id res chain seq x y z
N TYR A 1 -19.45 -1.23 2.72
CA TYR A 1 -19.05 0.18 2.70
C TYR A 1 -20.05 0.93 1.81
N ARG A 2 -20.89 1.75 2.39
CA ARG A 2 -21.79 2.60 1.61
C ARG A 2 -21.04 3.85 1.18
N LEU A 3 -20.74 3.98 -0.10
CA LEU A 3 -20.33 5.24 -0.70
C LEU A 3 -21.61 6.10 -0.88
N THR A 4 -21.90 6.94 0.12
CA THR A 4 -23.16 7.68 0.14
C THR A 4 -23.08 9.08 -0.47
N SER A 5 -21.91 9.54 -0.90
CA SER A 5 -21.75 10.96 -1.23
C SER A 5 -22.01 11.35 -2.68
N GLN A 6 -22.04 10.42 -3.62
CA GLN A 6 -22.21 10.72 -5.05
C GLN A 6 -23.24 9.83 -5.77
N TYR A 7 -23.77 8.82 -5.09
CA TYR A 7 -24.66 7.85 -5.71
C TYR A 7 -25.93 7.70 -4.88
N ALA A 8 -27.07 7.76 -5.53
CA ALA A 8 -28.38 7.61 -4.88
C ALA A 8 -28.58 6.20 -4.30
N GLU A 9 -27.86 5.20 -4.81
CA GLU A 9 -27.95 3.82 -4.40
C GLU A 9 -26.58 3.28 -3.92
N PRO A 10 -26.56 2.34 -2.96
CA PRO A 10 -25.34 1.67 -2.54
C PRO A 10 -24.74 0.90 -3.74
N VAL A 11 -23.45 1.10 -3.99
CA VAL A 11 -22.73 0.30 -5.00
C VAL A 11 -22.41 -1.07 -4.39
N GLU A 12 -23.12 -2.09 -4.83
CA GLU A 12 -22.81 -3.48 -4.47
C GLU A 12 -21.57 -3.95 -5.26
N PRO A 13 -20.67 -4.72 -4.63
CA PRO A 13 -19.54 -5.31 -5.34
C PRO A 13 -20.02 -6.28 -6.42
N ASP A 14 -19.55 -6.09 -7.63
CA ASP A 14 -19.79 -7.03 -8.72
C ASP A 14 -18.96 -8.29 -8.48
N ARG A 15 -19.63 -9.39 -8.12
CA ARG A 15 -18.98 -10.67 -7.78
C ARG A 15 -18.29 -11.35 -8.98
N SER A 16 -18.59 -10.92 -10.21
CA SER A 16 -17.91 -11.38 -11.41
C SER A 16 -16.53 -10.74 -11.63
N LYS A 17 -16.24 -9.66 -10.90
CA LYS A 17 -14.97 -8.93 -10.99
C LYS A 17 -14.07 -9.21 -9.80
N PRO A 18 -12.75 -9.08 -9.95
CA PRO A 18 -11.83 -9.11 -8.81
C PRO A 18 -12.22 -8.05 -7.78
N PHE A 19 -11.98 -8.33 -6.50
CA PHE A 19 -12.17 -7.33 -5.44
C PHE A 19 -11.21 -6.14 -5.61
N SER A 20 -11.61 -4.96 -5.14
CA SER A 20 -10.78 -3.76 -5.17
C SER A 20 -9.62 -3.86 -4.18
N HIS A 21 -8.39 -3.76 -4.67
CA HIS A 21 -7.21 -3.68 -3.81
C HIS A 21 -7.12 -2.31 -3.11
N ASN A 22 -7.65 -1.24 -3.71
CA ASN A 22 -7.69 0.08 -3.09
C ASN A 22 -8.56 0.08 -1.83
N TRP A 23 -9.77 -0.45 -1.90
CA TRP A 23 -10.66 -0.53 -0.73
C TRP A 23 -10.16 -1.54 0.30
N THR A 24 -9.64 -2.68 -0.14
CA THR A 24 -9.04 -3.67 0.76
C THR A 24 -7.86 -3.06 1.51
N GLY A 25 -7.01 -2.29 0.85
CA GLY A 25 -5.89 -1.61 1.48
C GLY A 25 -6.32 -0.55 2.51
N MET A 26 -7.41 0.19 2.26
CA MET A 26 -7.97 1.13 3.23
C MET A 26 -8.46 0.41 4.50
N VAL A 27 -9.18 -0.70 4.34
CA VAL A 27 -9.65 -1.52 5.45
C VAL A 27 -8.47 -2.13 6.20
N LEU A 28 -7.48 -2.65 5.48
CA LEU A 28 -6.30 -3.25 6.08
C LEU A 28 -5.50 -2.23 6.91
N ARG A 29 -5.41 -0.99 6.46
CA ARG A 29 -4.78 0.11 7.20
C ARG A 29 -5.48 0.37 8.53
N ALA A 30 -6.82 0.32 8.56
CA ALA A 30 -7.58 0.43 9.80
C ALA A 30 -7.31 -0.75 10.76
N PHE A 31 -7.25 -1.98 10.26
CA PHE A 31 -6.85 -3.15 11.07
C PHE A 31 -5.42 -3.00 11.61
N ALA A 32 -4.48 -2.58 10.77
CA ALA A 32 -3.07 -2.43 11.15
C ALA A 32 -2.87 -1.38 12.26
N ALA A 33 -3.67 -0.31 12.25
CA ALA A 33 -3.60 0.76 13.24
C ALA A 33 -4.05 0.33 14.65
N HIS A 34 -4.85 -0.74 14.78
CA HIS A 34 -5.39 -1.18 16.07
C HIS A 34 -4.69 -2.43 16.58
N SER A 35 -4.09 -2.36 17.78
CA SER A 35 -3.25 -3.43 18.36
C SER A 35 -3.96 -4.79 18.47
N THR A 36 -5.25 -4.82 18.76
CA THR A 36 -6.04 -6.05 18.85
C THR A 36 -6.48 -6.53 17.47
N TYR A 37 -7.06 -5.65 16.67
CA TYR A 37 -7.65 -6.06 15.39
C TYR A 37 -6.61 -6.49 14.34
N ARG A 38 -5.40 -5.95 14.38
CA ARG A 38 -4.33 -6.41 13.48
C ARG A 38 -3.93 -7.88 13.69
N LYS A 39 -4.25 -8.48 14.87
CA LYS A 39 -3.99 -9.89 15.16
C LYS A 39 -5.15 -10.81 14.75
N SER A 40 -6.28 -10.24 14.28
CA SER A 40 -7.47 -11.00 13.92
C SER A 40 -7.26 -11.82 12.64
N GLU A 41 -7.98 -12.94 12.54
CA GLU A 41 -7.99 -13.74 11.32
C GLU A 41 -8.52 -12.96 10.11
N ALA A 42 -9.49 -12.08 10.31
CA ALA A 42 -10.00 -11.19 9.27
C ALA A 42 -8.90 -10.28 8.69
N ALA A 43 -8.01 -9.74 9.53
CA ALA A 43 -6.87 -8.93 9.08
C ALA A 43 -5.87 -9.77 8.27
N LYS A 44 -5.56 -10.99 8.70
CA LYS A 44 -4.66 -11.91 7.97
C LYS A 44 -5.23 -12.30 6.61
N ILE A 45 -6.53 -12.63 6.55
CA ILE A 45 -7.22 -12.93 5.28
C ILE A 45 -7.17 -11.71 4.35
N ALA A 46 -7.44 -10.52 4.86
CA ALA A 46 -7.36 -9.29 4.06
C ALA A 46 -5.94 -9.02 3.56
N ALA A 47 -4.91 -9.23 4.40
CA ALA A 47 -3.51 -9.10 4.01
C ALA A 47 -3.14 -10.08 2.89
N LYS A 48 -3.49 -11.36 3.03
CA LYS A 48 -3.27 -12.38 2.00
C LYS A 48 -3.95 -12.03 0.68
N ARG A 49 -5.20 -11.57 0.74
CA ARG A 49 -5.94 -11.10 -0.45
C ARG A 49 -5.26 -9.89 -1.08
N LEU A 50 -4.82 -8.91 -0.28
CA LEU A 50 -4.15 -7.73 -0.81
C LEU A 50 -2.83 -8.10 -1.52
N LYS A 51 -2.02 -8.98 -0.94
CA LYS A 51 -0.79 -9.50 -1.57
C LYS A 51 -1.06 -10.13 -2.94
N SER A 52 -2.14 -10.89 -3.12
CA SER A 52 -2.49 -11.49 -4.41
C SER A 52 -2.86 -10.48 -5.51
N ARG A 53 -3.03 -9.20 -5.17
CA ARG A 53 -3.34 -8.13 -6.12
C ARG A 53 -2.15 -7.22 -6.43
N PHE A 54 -0.96 -7.49 -5.90
CA PHE A 54 0.21 -6.68 -6.18
C PHE A 54 0.45 -6.57 -7.68
N PHE A 55 0.70 -5.34 -8.13
CA PHE A 55 0.94 -4.98 -9.53
C PHE A 55 -0.22 -5.27 -10.51
N GLN A 56 -1.41 -5.60 -10.02
CA GLN A 56 -2.59 -5.82 -10.84
C GLN A 56 -3.48 -4.58 -10.89
N PRO A 57 -4.24 -4.34 -11.98
CA PRO A 57 -5.17 -3.22 -12.06
C PRO A 57 -6.35 -3.38 -11.10
N ASP A 58 -6.91 -2.26 -10.62
CA ASP A 58 -8.19 -2.23 -9.93
C ASP A 58 -9.34 -2.06 -10.93
N CYS A 59 -10.57 -2.41 -10.55
CA CYS A 59 -11.74 -2.31 -11.42
C CYS A 59 -12.80 -1.31 -10.93
N TYR A 60 -12.62 -0.73 -9.73
CA TYR A 60 -13.70 -0.02 -9.03
C TYR A 60 -13.41 1.45 -8.73
N THR A 61 -12.17 1.89 -8.83
CA THR A 61 -11.75 3.25 -8.47
C THR A 61 -11.18 3.99 -9.67
N SER A 62 -11.04 5.31 -9.58
CA SER A 62 -10.33 6.10 -10.59
C SER A 62 -8.84 5.79 -10.66
N TYR A 63 -8.27 5.14 -9.63
CA TYR A 63 -6.87 4.70 -9.58
C TYR A 63 -6.74 3.24 -10.01
N GLN A 64 -7.21 2.94 -11.24
CA GLN A 64 -7.36 1.57 -11.74
C GLN A 64 -6.08 0.99 -12.34
N ALA A 65 -5.25 1.81 -12.98
CA ALA A 65 -4.07 1.31 -13.67
C ALA A 65 -3.08 0.65 -12.70
N ALA A 66 -2.50 -0.48 -13.11
CA ALA A 66 -1.47 -1.19 -12.32
C ALA A 66 -0.28 -0.28 -11.94
N SER A 67 0.01 0.74 -12.75
CA SER A 67 1.06 1.72 -12.45
C SER A 67 0.84 2.51 -11.16
N TYR A 68 -0.39 2.57 -10.63
CA TYR A 68 -0.63 3.21 -9.33
C TYR A 68 -0.03 2.46 -8.15
N TRP A 69 0.29 1.18 -8.27
CA TRP A 69 1.04 0.45 -7.26
C TRP A 69 2.41 1.08 -6.98
N VAL A 70 3.05 1.59 -8.00
CA VAL A 70 4.41 2.13 -7.94
C VAL A 70 4.46 3.66 -8.01
N ARG A 71 3.32 4.32 -7.87
CA ARG A 71 3.25 5.77 -7.73
C ARG A 71 3.21 6.14 -6.26
N PHE A 72 4.29 6.73 -5.76
CA PHE A 72 4.44 7.06 -4.35
C PHE A 72 4.12 8.52 -4.09
N GLN A 73 3.36 8.74 -3.04
CA GLN A 73 2.96 10.04 -2.52
C GLN A 73 2.75 9.91 -1.02
N TYR A 74 2.98 10.94 -0.28
CA TYR A 74 2.67 11.03 1.14
C TYR A 74 1.88 12.35 1.40
N PRO A 75 0.79 12.32 2.18
CA PRO A 75 0.12 11.14 2.74
C PRO A 75 -0.44 10.19 1.66
N PHE A 76 -0.68 8.92 2.02
CA PHE A 76 -1.17 7.90 1.09
C PHE A 76 -2.66 8.10 0.77
N TRP A 77 -2.97 8.61 -0.41
CA TRP A 77 -4.35 8.87 -0.85
C TRP A 77 -5.03 7.63 -1.44
N TRP A 78 -4.27 6.79 -2.11
CA TRP A 78 -4.71 5.48 -2.60
C TRP A 78 -3.82 4.39 -2.03
N ASN A 79 -4.21 3.13 -2.25
CA ASN A 79 -3.42 2.01 -1.80
C ASN A 79 -2.32 1.70 -2.83
N ASN A 80 -1.13 2.24 -2.63
CA ASN A 80 0.07 1.89 -3.37
C ASN A 80 0.88 0.82 -2.64
N LEU A 81 1.99 0.39 -3.24
CA LEU A 81 2.82 -0.68 -2.70
C LEU A 81 3.34 -0.38 -1.30
N VAL A 82 3.79 0.85 -1.05
CA VAL A 82 4.32 1.27 0.26
C VAL A 82 3.22 1.24 1.33
N ALA A 83 2.04 1.79 1.01
CA ALA A 83 0.90 1.79 1.93
C ALA A 83 0.40 0.37 2.25
N ALA A 84 0.39 -0.52 1.25
CA ALA A 84 0.04 -1.92 1.41
C ALA A 84 1.06 -2.65 2.29
N LEU A 85 2.34 -2.54 1.97
CA LEU A 85 3.42 -3.20 2.72
C LEU A 85 3.53 -2.69 4.15
N ASP A 86 3.33 -1.38 4.40
CA ASP A 86 3.32 -0.82 5.77
C ASP A 86 2.23 -1.48 6.63
N SER A 87 1.03 -1.69 6.06
CA SER A 87 -0.06 -2.37 6.76
C SER A 87 0.18 -3.88 6.90
N ILE A 88 0.61 -4.54 5.82
CA ILE A 88 0.85 -5.99 5.81
C ILE A 88 1.97 -6.36 6.79
N SER A 89 3.07 -5.62 6.82
CA SER A 89 4.20 -5.89 7.73
C SER A 89 3.86 -5.80 9.21
N LEU A 90 2.75 -5.12 9.57
CA LEU A 90 2.23 -5.07 10.94
C LEU A 90 1.28 -6.23 11.28
N ILE A 91 0.68 -6.86 10.29
CA ILE A 91 -0.34 -7.90 10.43
C ILE A 91 0.26 -9.28 10.22
N ASP A 92 0.99 -9.44 9.13
CA ASP A 92 1.62 -10.69 8.70
C ASP A 92 2.94 -10.38 7.98
N PRO A 93 4.06 -10.29 8.72
CA PRO A 93 5.38 -10.01 8.15
C PRO A 93 6.00 -11.22 7.46
N SER A 94 5.25 -12.31 7.24
CA SER A 94 5.77 -13.52 6.61
C SER A 94 6.25 -13.23 5.19
N MET A 95 7.43 -13.80 4.88
CA MET A 95 8.03 -13.69 3.55
C MET A 95 7.46 -14.80 2.67
N ASP A 96 6.64 -14.40 1.70
CA ASP A 96 6.17 -15.27 0.62
C ASP A 96 6.59 -14.67 -0.73
N GLU A 97 6.38 -15.39 -1.81
CA GLU A 97 6.77 -14.96 -3.16
C GLU A 97 6.26 -13.55 -3.52
N GLN A 98 5.06 -13.18 -3.07
CA GLN A 98 4.50 -11.87 -3.36
C GLN A 98 5.21 -10.76 -2.55
N MET A 99 5.57 -11.05 -1.31
CA MET A 99 6.37 -10.15 -0.48
C MET A 99 7.78 -9.99 -1.03
N GLU A 100 8.43 -11.08 -1.41
CA GLU A 100 9.77 -11.05 -2.03
C GLU A 100 9.77 -10.21 -3.30
N LYS A 101 8.81 -10.42 -4.20
CA LYS A 101 8.64 -9.63 -5.42
C LYS A 101 8.42 -8.14 -5.12
N ALA A 102 7.58 -7.84 -4.14
CA ALA A 102 7.25 -6.46 -3.79
C ALA A 102 8.45 -5.73 -3.16
N LEU A 103 9.16 -6.39 -2.25
CA LEU A 103 10.35 -5.83 -1.60
C LEU A 103 11.53 -5.74 -2.59
N GLY A 104 11.73 -6.75 -3.43
CA GLY A 104 12.71 -6.72 -4.50
C GLY A 104 12.50 -5.51 -5.41
N TRP A 105 11.25 -5.25 -5.83
CA TRP A 105 10.93 -4.07 -6.61
C TRP A 105 11.35 -2.77 -5.91
N LEU A 106 11.09 -2.65 -4.60
CA LEU A 106 11.52 -1.46 -3.85
C LEU A 106 13.04 -1.32 -3.81
N ILE A 107 13.76 -2.41 -3.56
CA ILE A 107 15.24 -2.41 -3.50
C ILE A 107 15.83 -1.99 -4.86
N ASP A 108 15.30 -2.55 -5.95
CA ASP A 108 15.75 -2.25 -7.31
C ASP A 108 15.48 -0.80 -7.76
N HIS A 109 14.58 -0.10 -7.06
CA HIS A 109 14.20 1.30 -7.36
C HIS A 109 14.63 2.28 -6.26
N GLN A 110 15.60 1.90 -5.45
CA GLN A 110 16.26 2.83 -4.54
C GLN A 110 17.21 3.72 -5.35
N GLU A 111 17.16 5.02 -5.11
CA GLU A 111 18.05 5.98 -5.76
C GLU A 111 19.48 5.90 -5.19
N GLU A 112 20.44 6.46 -5.91
CA GLU A 112 21.85 6.45 -5.50
C GLU A 112 22.09 7.12 -4.14
N ASP A 113 21.23 8.08 -3.75
CA ASP A 113 21.27 8.75 -2.44
C ASP A 113 20.63 7.93 -1.31
N GLY A 114 20.18 6.69 -1.60
CA GLY A 114 19.56 5.78 -0.65
C GLY A 114 18.08 6.07 -0.37
N LEU A 115 17.46 7.02 -1.04
CA LEU A 115 16.06 7.38 -0.88
C LEU A 115 15.17 6.76 -1.97
N TRP A 116 13.86 6.91 -1.81
CA TRP A 116 12.85 6.59 -2.83
C TRP A 116 12.11 7.86 -3.21
N LYS A 117 11.99 8.11 -4.51
CA LYS A 117 11.30 9.29 -5.02
C LYS A 117 9.79 9.22 -4.81
N ALA A 118 9.19 10.33 -4.42
CA ALA A 118 7.78 10.56 -4.61
C ALA A 118 7.52 10.76 -6.11
N THR A 119 6.81 9.82 -6.73
CA THR A 119 6.61 9.78 -8.19
C THR A 119 5.30 10.39 -8.63
N TYR A 120 4.42 10.74 -7.69
CA TYR A 120 3.19 11.47 -7.97
C TYR A 120 3.32 12.89 -7.40
N VAL A 121 3.81 13.79 -8.24
CA VAL A 121 3.91 15.22 -7.91
C VAL A 121 2.93 15.95 -8.81
N SER A 122 1.99 16.69 -8.22
CA SER A 122 1.07 17.54 -8.98
C SER A 122 1.78 18.85 -9.36
N GLY A 123 1.92 19.12 -10.67
CA GLY A 123 2.37 20.40 -11.18
C GLY A 123 3.88 20.48 -11.48
N LYS A 124 4.36 21.71 -11.78
CA LYS A 124 5.73 22.02 -12.24
C LYS A 124 6.82 21.93 -11.15
N GLU A 125 6.52 21.32 -10.02
CA GLU A 125 7.29 21.43 -8.78
C GLU A 125 8.16 20.20 -8.47
N ALA A 126 8.69 19.52 -9.49
CA ALA A 126 9.42 18.26 -9.30
C ALA A 126 10.67 18.33 -8.39
N ASN A 127 11.20 19.52 -8.12
CA ASN A 127 12.46 19.72 -7.36
C ASN A 127 12.35 20.73 -6.21
N ASN A 128 11.17 20.92 -5.61
CA ASN A 128 11.05 21.82 -4.48
C ASN A 128 11.24 21.11 -3.13
N ALA A 129 11.37 21.89 -2.05
CA ALA A 129 11.55 21.40 -0.69
C ALA A 129 10.40 20.42 -0.28
N LYS A 130 9.17 20.67 -0.74
CA LYS A 130 8.01 19.82 -0.45
C LYS A 130 8.11 18.45 -1.11
N THR A 131 8.59 18.37 -2.33
CA THR A 131 8.83 17.09 -3.03
C THR A 131 9.89 16.28 -2.31
N ARG A 132 10.99 16.92 -1.87
CA ARG A 132 12.03 16.27 -1.07
C ARG A 132 11.48 15.77 0.27
N GLU A 133 10.70 16.57 0.96
CA GLU A 133 10.04 16.15 2.20
C GLU A 133 9.15 14.93 1.98
N THR A 134 8.34 14.93 0.91
CA THR A 134 7.50 13.78 0.55
C THR A 134 8.34 12.53 0.29
N SER A 135 9.47 12.65 -0.42
CA SER A 135 10.40 11.53 -0.65
C SER A 135 11.00 11.00 0.66
N LEU A 136 11.32 11.87 1.61
CA LEU A 136 11.79 11.46 2.94
C LEU A 136 10.71 10.67 3.70
N TRP A 137 9.46 11.11 3.67
CA TRP A 137 8.34 10.38 4.30
C TRP A 137 8.09 9.03 3.66
N VAL A 138 8.14 8.94 2.32
CA VAL A 138 8.03 7.67 1.59
C VAL A 138 9.18 6.74 1.98
N SER A 139 10.40 7.24 1.99
CA SER A 139 11.61 6.47 2.35
C SER A 139 11.56 5.98 3.80
N LEU A 140 11.12 6.82 4.73
CA LEU A 140 10.90 6.42 6.13
C LEU A 140 9.89 5.27 6.24
N ALA A 141 8.79 5.34 5.50
CA ALA A 141 7.79 4.27 5.49
C ALA A 141 8.37 2.96 4.95
N ILE A 142 9.16 3.02 3.87
CA ILE A 142 9.84 1.84 3.30
C ILE A 142 10.85 1.26 4.29
N CYS A 143 11.69 2.09 4.90
CA CYS A 143 12.66 1.63 5.91
C CYS A 143 11.98 0.95 7.10
N ARG A 144 10.81 1.45 7.54
CA ARG A 144 10.02 0.80 8.60
C ARG A 144 9.51 -0.58 8.17
N VAL A 145 9.07 -0.72 6.92
CA VAL A 145 8.67 -2.03 6.37
C VAL A 145 9.86 -2.98 6.36
N LEU A 146 10.97 -2.57 5.75
CA LEU A 146 12.19 -3.38 5.66
C LEU A 146 12.66 -3.83 7.05
N ARG A 147 12.70 -2.92 8.02
CA ARG A 147 13.06 -3.27 9.40
C ARG A 147 12.15 -4.34 10.00
N ARG A 148 10.82 -4.25 9.81
CA ARG A 148 9.87 -5.22 10.38
C ARG A 148 9.99 -6.60 9.76
N VAL A 149 10.31 -6.68 8.47
CA VAL A 149 10.44 -7.97 7.77
C VAL A 149 11.84 -8.59 7.96
N SER A 150 12.87 -7.77 8.17
CA SER A 150 14.25 -8.23 8.42
C SER A 150 14.52 -8.58 9.86
N CYS A 151 13.99 -7.81 10.82
CA CYS A 151 14.07 -8.09 12.24
C CYS A 151 12.91 -9.03 12.62
N ARG A 152 13.01 -10.28 12.20
CA ARG A 152 12.22 -11.35 12.84
C ARG A 152 12.82 -11.57 14.21
N ASP A 153 12.29 -10.90 15.22
CA ASP A 153 12.47 -11.37 16.56
C ASP A 153 11.82 -12.76 16.64
N PRO A 154 12.57 -13.80 17.00
CA PRO A 154 12.04 -15.15 17.19
C PRO A 154 11.28 -15.17 18.53
N TYR A 155 10.05 -14.62 18.56
CA TYR A 155 9.13 -14.74 19.70
C TYR A 155 7.72 -15.11 19.22
#